data_3b3c6f47e56931612251ef14d9f22f11
#
_entry.id   3b3c6f47e56931612251ef14d9f22f11
#
_cell.length_a   1.000
_cell.length_b   1.000
_cell.length_c   1.000
_cell.angle_alpha   90.00
_cell.angle_beta   90.00
_cell.angle_gamma   90.00
#
_symmetry.space_group_name_H-M   'P 1'
#
loop_
_entity.id
_entity.type
_entity.pdbx_description
1 polymer ?
#
loop_
_entity_poly.entity_id
_entity_poly.type
_entity_poly.pdbx_seq_one_letter_code
_entity_poly.pdbx_strand_id
1 'polypeptide(L)'
;IEDSGRLLAQVCEDWVPADFWNKAYNISSGEQYRMTNYEFETRLLKALGLPGPEKVFEPQWFALKNFHGMWYTDADELEDYLHFRAGVPVDEYFLRLKSNLPWFYSLAFLAPAWAVKMFMKPYAFEKGMGTQWWKDNDQEKFLAYYGSHEAYDAIKSWDDVRPESLEKNVEAARRKGELK
;
A
#
# COMPACT_ATOMS: atom_id res chain seq x y z
N ILE A 1 -2.57 -6.62 -11.36
CA ILE A 1 -2.25 -7.30 -12.64
C ILE A 1 -3.51 -7.59 -13.44
N GLU A 2 -4.58 -8.16 -12.82
CA GLU A 2 -5.81 -8.51 -13.52
C GLU A 2 -6.49 -7.28 -14.15
N ASP A 3 -6.71 -6.22 -13.38
CA ASP A 3 -7.30 -4.98 -13.89
C ASP A 3 -6.42 -4.32 -14.96
N SER A 4 -5.09 -4.35 -14.80
CA SER A 4 -4.18 -3.82 -15.83
C SER A 4 -4.26 -4.61 -17.14
N GLY A 5 -4.41 -5.93 -17.06
CA GLY A 5 -4.61 -6.79 -18.25
C GLY A 5 -5.94 -6.49 -18.94
N ARG A 6 -7.02 -6.33 -18.16
CA ARG A 6 -8.35 -5.97 -18.68
C ARG A 6 -8.32 -4.57 -19.32
N LEU A 7 -7.68 -3.59 -18.67
CA LEU A 7 -7.50 -2.26 -19.22
C LEU A 7 -6.83 -2.29 -20.60
N LEU A 8 -5.73 -3.03 -20.74
CA LEU A 8 -5.03 -3.17 -22.02
C LEU A 8 -5.88 -3.85 -23.10
N ALA A 9 -6.74 -4.78 -22.73
CA ALA A 9 -7.68 -5.39 -23.65
C ALA A 9 -8.79 -4.41 -24.07
N GLN A 10 -9.40 -3.72 -23.11
CA GLN A 10 -10.51 -2.79 -23.36
C GLN A 10 -10.08 -1.59 -24.21
N VAL A 11 -8.86 -1.08 -24.02
CA VAL A 11 -8.39 0.07 -24.81
C VAL A 11 -8.23 -0.25 -26.32
N CYS A 12 -8.16 -1.55 -26.67
CA CYS A 12 -8.06 -2.00 -28.08
C CYS A 12 -9.43 -2.19 -28.74
N GLU A 13 -10.53 -2.00 -28.04
CA GLU A 13 -11.88 -2.20 -28.56
C GLU A 13 -12.36 -1.02 -29.42
N ASP A 14 -13.13 -1.31 -30.46
CA ASP A 14 -13.62 -0.31 -31.42
C ASP A 14 -14.62 0.70 -30.81
N TRP A 15 -15.22 0.40 -29.66
CA TRP A 15 -16.19 1.26 -28.99
C TRP A 15 -15.55 2.39 -28.18
N VAL A 16 -14.20 2.39 -27.99
CA VAL A 16 -13.52 3.44 -27.22
C VAL A 16 -13.69 4.79 -27.91
N PRO A 17 -14.29 5.78 -27.22
CA PRO A 17 -14.66 7.05 -27.86
C PRO A 17 -13.44 7.91 -28.19
N ALA A 18 -13.57 8.77 -29.20
CA ALA A 18 -12.47 9.59 -29.69
C ALA A 18 -11.90 10.56 -28.64
N ASP A 19 -12.71 11.02 -27.71
CA ASP A 19 -12.32 11.94 -26.63
C ASP A 19 -11.54 11.27 -25.49
N PHE A 20 -11.47 9.94 -25.48
CA PHE A 20 -10.57 9.18 -24.61
C PHE A 20 -9.09 9.44 -24.95
N TRP A 21 -8.76 9.60 -26.23
CA TRP A 21 -7.40 9.64 -26.71
C TRP A 21 -6.69 10.96 -26.41
N ASN A 22 -5.35 10.91 -26.35
CA ASN A 22 -4.48 12.07 -26.09
C ASN A 22 -4.66 12.71 -24.70
N LYS A 23 -5.09 11.91 -23.71
CA LYS A 23 -5.18 12.28 -22.31
C LYS A 23 -4.28 11.36 -21.45
N ALA A 24 -3.96 11.83 -20.25
CA ALA A 24 -3.31 11.02 -19.21
C ALA A 24 -4.35 10.62 -18.18
N TYR A 25 -4.33 9.37 -17.76
CA TYR A 25 -5.27 8.82 -16.77
C TYR A 25 -4.55 8.18 -15.59
N ASN A 26 -5.12 8.34 -14.41
CA ASN A 26 -4.69 7.64 -13.21
C ASN A 26 -5.37 6.27 -13.13
N ILE A 27 -4.57 5.21 -12.99
CA ILE A 27 -5.08 3.84 -12.91
C ILE A 27 -5.33 3.48 -11.46
N SER A 28 -6.52 2.98 -11.15
CA SER A 28 -6.90 2.50 -9.83
C SER A 28 -7.88 1.35 -9.91
N SER A 29 -7.73 0.36 -9.04
CA SER A 29 -8.68 -0.76 -8.89
C SER A 29 -9.93 -0.39 -8.05
N GLY A 30 -10.13 0.89 -7.76
CA GLY A 30 -11.30 1.41 -7.07
C GLY A 30 -11.10 1.64 -5.58
N GLU A 31 -12.15 2.19 -4.96
CA GLU A 31 -12.13 2.66 -3.58
C GLU A 31 -11.79 1.56 -2.57
N GLN A 32 -12.26 0.35 -2.78
CA GLN A 32 -11.99 -0.79 -1.90
C GLN A 32 -10.50 -1.15 -1.75
N TYR A 33 -9.66 -0.71 -2.70
CA TYR A 33 -8.20 -0.90 -2.65
C TYR A 33 -7.44 0.30 -2.06
N ARG A 34 -8.16 1.34 -1.64
CA ARG A 34 -7.58 2.47 -0.92
C ARG A 34 -7.34 2.06 0.51
N MET A 35 -6.08 1.85 0.85
CA MET A 35 -5.67 1.45 2.19
C MET A 35 -4.32 2.03 2.54
N THR A 36 -4.06 2.15 3.82
CA THR A 36 -2.74 2.51 4.32
C THR A 36 -1.78 1.34 4.20
N ASN A 37 -0.47 1.60 4.24
CA ASN A 37 0.52 0.52 4.24
C ASN A 37 0.32 -0.43 5.44
N TYR A 38 -0.04 0.10 6.60
CA TYR A 38 -0.34 -0.72 7.77
C TYR A 38 -1.53 -1.67 7.55
N GLU A 39 -2.60 -1.19 6.91
CA GLU A 39 -3.76 -2.03 6.56
C GLU A 39 -3.39 -3.07 5.51
N PHE A 40 -2.59 -2.70 4.51
CA PHE A 40 -2.08 -3.63 3.51
C PHE A 40 -1.29 -4.77 4.17
N GLU A 41 -0.31 -4.44 5.02
CA GLU A 41 0.49 -5.44 5.73
C GLU A 41 -0.37 -6.30 6.66
N THR A 42 -1.35 -5.69 7.33
CA THR A 42 -2.29 -6.44 8.20
C THR A 42 -3.07 -7.49 7.41
N ARG A 43 -3.62 -7.12 6.25
CA ARG A 43 -4.38 -8.04 5.39
C ARG A 43 -3.49 -9.10 4.77
N LEU A 44 -2.30 -8.72 4.30
CA LEU A 44 -1.31 -9.65 3.74
C LEU A 44 -0.89 -10.70 4.77
N LEU A 45 -0.43 -10.28 5.95
CA LEU A 45 -0.01 -11.17 7.01
C LEU A 45 -1.14 -12.10 7.45
N LYS A 46 -2.36 -11.57 7.59
CA LYS A 46 -3.55 -12.36 7.90
C LYS A 46 -3.82 -13.43 6.84
N ALA A 47 -3.77 -13.08 5.55
CA ALA A 47 -3.97 -14.02 4.46
C ALA A 47 -2.91 -15.14 4.46
N LEU A 48 -1.67 -14.82 4.82
CA LEU A 48 -0.59 -15.80 4.97
C LEU A 48 -0.68 -16.64 6.25
N GLY A 49 -1.57 -16.26 7.19
CA GLY A 49 -1.66 -16.92 8.50
C GLY A 49 -0.55 -16.51 9.47
N LEU A 50 0.11 -15.38 9.22
CA LEU A 50 1.16 -14.82 10.04
C LEU A 50 0.61 -13.89 11.13
N PRO A 51 1.38 -13.65 12.22
CA PRO A 51 1.02 -12.65 13.20
C PRO A 51 0.93 -11.24 12.60
N GLY A 52 0.14 -10.36 13.22
CA GLY A 52 -0.03 -8.98 12.78
C GLY A 52 1.27 -8.15 12.78
N PRO A 53 1.25 -6.97 12.11
CA PRO A 53 2.42 -6.11 11.93
C PRO A 53 3.17 -5.82 13.23
N GLU A 54 2.44 -5.61 14.34
CA GLU A 54 3.00 -5.26 15.65
C GLU A 54 3.93 -6.33 16.23
N LYS A 55 3.82 -7.58 15.77
CA LYS A 55 4.65 -8.69 16.23
C LYS A 55 5.83 -8.97 15.32
N VAL A 56 5.76 -8.58 14.06
CA VAL A 56 6.75 -8.94 13.04
C VAL A 56 7.58 -7.76 12.52
N PHE A 57 7.17 -6.52 12.84
CA PHE A 57 7.93 -5.32 12.49
C PHE A 57 8.24 -4.48 13.74
N GLU A 58 9.09 -3.47 13.57
CA GLU A 58 9.25 -2.38 14.54
C GLU A 58 8.52 -1.13 14.03
N PRO A 59 7.87 -0.35 14.91
CA PRO A 59 7.16 0.85 14.48
C PRO A 59 8.07 1.85 13.75
N GLN A 60 9.32 1.96 14.14
CA GLN A 60 10.31 2.84 13.50
C GLN A 60 10.70 2.43 12.08
N TRP A 61 10.28 1.25 11.59
CA TRP A 61 10.49 0.85 10.19
C TRP A 61 9.47 1.49 9.24
N PHE A 62 8.40 2.06 9.79
CA PHE A 62 7.33 2.71 9.02
C PHE A 62 7.56 4.21 8.93
N ALA A 63 7.43 4.76 7.75
CA ALA A 63 7.49 6.19 7.52
C ALA A 63 6.26 6.89 8.13
N LEU A 64 6.47 8.06 8.73
CA LEU A 64 5.39 8.88 9.29
C LEU A 64 4.62 9.66 8.22
N LYS A 65 5.27 9.92 7.08
CA LYS A 65 4.67 10.65 5.96
C LYS A 65 4.42 9.74 4.79
N ASN A 66 3.41 10.09 4.00
CA ASN A 66 3.09 9.37 2.78
C ASN A 66 4.26 9.45 1.79
N PHE A 67 4.74 8.31 1.29
CA PHE A 67 5.81 8.24 0.33
C PHE A 67 5.51 7.34 -0.88
N HIS A 68 4.52 6.48 -0.76
CA HIS A 68 4.04 5.65 -1.85
C HIS A 68 2.52 5.68 -1.88
N GLY A 69 1.99 5.57 -3.08
CA GLY A 69 0.56 5.56 -3.30
C GLY A 69 -0.03 6.96 -3.06
N MET A 70 -0.58 7.50 -4.08
CA MET A 70 -1.31 8.75 -4.00
C MET A 70 -2.79 8.44 -4.12
N TRP A 71 -3.58 9.30 -3.53
CA TRP A 71 -5.00 9.34 -3.81
C TRP A 71 -5.24 10.21 -5.03
N TYR A 72 -5.75 9.63 -6.06
CA TYR A 72 -6.17 10.35 -7.25
C TYR A 72 -7.67 10.57 -7.22
N THR A 73 -8.11 11.82 -7.29
CA THR A 73 -9.53 12.19 -7.27
C THR A 73 -10.24 11.85 -8.57
N ASP A 74 -9.49 11.71 -9.64
CA ASP A 74 -9.90 11.39 -11.01
C ASP A 74 -9.71 9.91 -11.38
N ALA A 75 -9.40 9.06 -10.41
CA ALA A 75 -9.10 7.65 -10.64
C ALA A 75 -10.27 6.84 -11.22
N ASP A 76 -11.49 7.36 -11.14
CA ASP A 76 -12.68 6.70 -11.68
C ASP A 76 -12.94 7.08 -13.15
N GLU A 77 -12.35 8.19 -13.67
CA GLU A 77 -12.54 8.62 -15.05
C GLU A 77 -12.16 7.54 -16.07
N LEU A 78 -11.06 6.82 -15.81
CA LEU A 78 -10.61 5.72 -16.67
C LEU A 78 -11.56 4.52 -16.62
N GLU A 79 -12.15 4.23 -15.47
CA GLU A 79 -13.17 3.19 -15.32
C GLU A 79 -14.46 3.56 -16.07
N ASP A 80 -14.85 4.82 -16.01
CA ASP A 80 -16.05 5.32 -16.71
C ASP A 80 -15.93 5.15 -18.23
N TYR A 81 -14.70 5.27 -18.78
CA TYR A 81 -14.45 4.99 -20.19
C TYR A 81 -14.36 3.50 -20.52
N LEU A 82 -13.63 2.72 -19.75
CA LEU A 82 -13.17 1.41 -20.18
C LEU A 82 -13.80 0.22 -19.43
N HIS A 83 -14.46 0.45 -18.29
CA HIS A 83 -15.06 -0.61 -17.46
C HIS A 83 -14.10 -1.79 -17.20
N PHE A 84 -12.85 -1.48 -16.87
CA PHE A 84 -11.78 -2.47 -16.79
C PHE A 84 -11.66 -3.15 -15.43
N ARG A 85 -12.26 -2.58 -14.37
CA ARG A 85 -12.15 -3.13 -13.02
C ARG A 85 -12.86 -4.47 -12.93
N ALA A 86 -12.16 -5.48 -12.41
CA ALA A 86 -12.73 -6.81 -12.20
C ALA A 86 -13.70 -6.87 -11.01
N GLY A 87 -13.70 -5.85 -10.15
CA GLY A 87 -14.57 -5.80 -8.96
C GLY A 87 -14.23 -6.87 -7.90
N VAL A 88 -13.03 -7.44 -7.94
CA VAL A 88 -12.61 -8.47 -6.97
C VAL A 88 -12.54 -7.86 -5.58
N PRO A 89 -13.17 -8.44 -4.55
CA PRO A 89 -13.02 -7.98 -3.18
C PRO A 89 -11.57 -8.02 -2.73
N VAL A 90 -11.13 -7.00 -1.98
CA VAL A 90 -9.72 -6.88 -1.57
C VAL A 90 -9.20 -8.08 -0.78
N ASP A 91 -10.03 -8.66 0.09
CA ASP A 91 -9.62 -9.84 0.86
C ASP A 91 -9.48 -11.09 -0.04
N GLU A 92 -10.31 -11.21 -1.09
CA GLU A 92 -10.15 -12.26 -2.09
C GLU A 92 -8.86 -12.07 -2.90
N TYR A 93 -8.48 -10.83 -3.21
CA TYR A 93 -7.20 -10.53 -3.84
C TYR A 93 -6.02 -11.10 -3.02
N PHE A 94 -6.00 -10.88 -1.70
CA PHE A 94 -4.94 -11.43 -0.84
C PHE A 94 -4.95 -12.96 -0.78
N LEU A 95 -6.12 -13.59 -0.81
CA LEU A 95 -6.23 -15.05 -0.87
C LEU A 95 -5.71 -15.60 -2.21
N ARG A 96 -6.02 -14.95 -3.32
CA ARG A 96 -5.47 -15.29 -4.64
C ARG A 96 -3.95 -15.07 -4.69
N LEU A 97 -3.44 -14.00 -4.06
CA LEU A 97 -2.00 -13.78 -3.92
C LEU A 97 -1.34 -14.97 -3.21
N LYS A 98 -1.90 -15.39 -2.08
CA LYS A 98 -1.41 -16.56 -1.33
C LYS A 98 -1.41 -17.83 -2.17
N SER A 99 -2.46 -18.09 -2.97
CA SER A 99 -2.56 -19.30 -3.79
C SER A 99 -1.51 -19.37 -4.91
N ASN A 100 -0.97 -18.22 -5.33
CA ASN A 100 0.09 -18.12 -6.34
C ASN A 100 1.50 -18.18 -5.75
N LEU A 101 1.64 -18.19 -4.42
CA LEU A 101 2.94 -18.37 -3.77
C LEU A 101 3.37 -19.85 -3.79
N PRO A 102 4.68 -20.12 -3.74
CA PRO A 102 5.19 -21.46 -3.59
C PRO A 102 4.56 -22.18 -2.38
N TRP A 103 4.31 -23.47 -2.50
CA TRP A 103 3.58 -24.28 -1.51
C TRP A 103 4.08 -24.15 -0.07
N PHE A 104 5.37 -23.93 0.13
CA PHE A 104 5.96 -23.79 1.47
C PHE A 104 5.49 -22.52 2.20
N TYR A 105 4.97 -21.50 1.50
CA TYR A 105 4.33 -20.35 2.15
C TYR A 105 3.04 -20.74 2.87
N SER A 106 2.40 -21.83 2.48
CA SER A 106 1.23 -22.34 3.22
C SER A 106 1.58 -22.83 4.63
N LEU A 107 2.87 -23.06 4.91
CA LEU A 107 3.38 -23.42 6.23
C LEU A 107 3.86 -22.20 7.05
N ALA A 108 3.73 -20.99 6.50
CA ALA A 108 4.20 -19.77 7.16
C ALA A 108 3.59 -19.53 8.55
N PHE A 109 2.35 -20.03 8.77
CA PHE A 109 1.67 -19.95 10.06
C PHE A 109 2.40 -20.68 11.21
N LEU A 110 3.32 -21.60 10.89
CA LEU A 110 4.17 -22.28 11.86
C LEU A 110 5.37 -21.42 12.32
N ALA A 111 5.68 -20.35 11.58
CA ALA A 111 6.81 -19.51 11.91
C ALA A 111 6.50 -18.63 13.13
N PRO A 112 7.32 -18.68 14.18
CA PRO A 112 7.15 -17.79 15.31
C PRO A 112 7.41 -16.34 14.92
N ALA A 113 6.72 -15.37 15.53
CA ALA A 113 6.82 -13.95 15.20
C ALA A 113 8.26 -13.42 15.14
N TRP A 114 9.11 -13.86 16.08
CA TRP A 114 10.52 -13.44 16.10
C TRP A 114 11.31 -13.88 14.86
N ALA A 115 11.01 -15.07 14.31
CA ALA A 115 11.67 -15.56 13.10
C ALA A 115 11.21 -14.78 11.88
N VAL A 116 9.91 -14.48 11.78
CA VAL A 116 9.38 -13.59 10.73
C VAL A 116 10.02 -12.22 10.81
N LYS A 117 10.12 -11.63 12.01
CA LYS A 117 10.77 -10.34 12.25
C LYS A 117 12.24 -10.35 11.84
N MET A 118 12.99 -11.40 12.15
CA MET A 118 14.37 -11.58 11.69
C MET A 118 14.48 -11.62 10.17
N PHE A 119 13.54 -12.29 9.52
CA PHE A 119 13.50 -12.35 8.06
C PHE A 119 13.15 -10.99 7.41
N MET A 120 12.29 -10.21 8.03
CA MET A 120 11.87 -8.90 7.52
C MET A 120 12.88 -7.78 7.81
N LYS A 121 13.69 -7.91 8.87
CA LYS A 121 14.67 -6.90 9.28
C LYS A 121 15.61 -6.43 8.16
N PRO A 122 16.20 -7.30 7.32
CA PRO A 122 17.09 -6.87 6.23
C PRO A 122 16.45 -5.85 5.28
N TYR A 123 15.16 -5.95 5.01
CA TYR A 123 14.45 -5.00 4.12
C TYR A 123 14.40 -3.58 4.70
N ALA A 124 14.23 -3.44 6.01
CA ALA A 124 14.26 -2.13 6.67
C ALA A 124 15.65 -1.47 6.60
N PHE A 125 16.71 -2.28 6.49
CA PHE A 125 18.10 -1.83 6.44
C PHE A 125 18.74 -1.93 5.04
N GLU A 126 17.94 -2.27 4.02
CA GLU A 126 18.45 -2.46 2.66
C GLU A 126 19.06 -1.17 2.10
N LYS A 127 20.26 -1.30 1.55
CA LYS A 127 21.02 -0.17 1.00
C LYS A 127 20.23 0.58 -0.08
N GLY A 128 20.02 1.87 0.13
CA GLY A 128 19.33 2.77 -0.81
C GLY A 128 17.81 2.66 -0.80
N MET A 129 17.23 1.68 -0.12
CA MET A 129 15.77 1.43 -0.11
C MET A 129 15.18 1.40 1.30
N GLY A 130 15.89 0.85 2.28
CA GLY A 130 15.39 0.67 3.64
C GLY A 130 15.29 1.97 4.42
N THR A 131 14.18 2.14 5.16
CA THR A 131 13.94 3.34 5.98
C THR A 131 15.02 3.55 7.05
N GLN A 132 15.56 2.47 7.61
CA GLN A 132 16.61 2.53 8.62
C GLN A 132 17.98 2.82 8.00
N TRP A 133 18.21 2.43 6.74
CA TRP A 133 19.41 2.80 6.01
C TRP A 133 19.42 4.29 5.71
N TRP A 134 18.29 4.91 5.35
CA TRP A 134 18.22 6.35 5.07
C TRP A 134 18.62 7.19 6.28
N LYS A 135 18.25 6.79 7.49
CA LYS A 135 18.58 7.51 8.71
C LYS A 135 20.06 7.87 8.81
N ASP A 136 20.94 6.96 8.41
CA ASP A 136 22.39 7.11 8.55
C ASP A 136 23.08 7.55 7.24
N ASN A 137 22.42 7.39 6.09
CA ASN A 137 23.06 7.52 4.78
C ASN A 137 22.35 8.46 3.79
N ASP A 138 21.08 8.81 4.00
CA ASP A 138 20.30 9.67 3.09
C ASP A 138 19.38 10.58 3.91
N GLN A 139 19.93 11.69 4.37
CA GLN A 139 19.21 12.63 5.23
C GLN A 139 18.04 13.30 4.50
N GLU A 140 18.13 13.51 3.19
CA GLU A 140 17.03 14.12 2.43
C GLU A 140 15.81 13.21 2.43
N LYS A 141 15.98 11.92 2.10
CA LYS A 141 14.89 10.94 2.19
C LYS A 141 14.40 10.77 3.61
N PHE A 142 15.31 10.64 4.57
CA PHE A 142 14.93 10.49 5.97
C PHE A 142 14.01 11.63 6.44
N LEU A 143 14.38 12.87 6.17
CA LEU A 143 13.57 14.04 6.53
C LEU A 143 12.27 14.11 5.74
N ALA A 144 12.27 13.72 4.47
CA ALA A 144 11.05 13.68 3.67
C ALA A 144 10.01 12.70 4.25
N TYR A 145 10.45 11.57 4.81
CA TYR A 145 9.54 10.51 5.29
C TYR A 145 9.24 10.54 6.78
N TYR A 146 10.16 11.04 7.60
CA TYR A 146 9.93 11.16 9.05
C TYR A 146 9.67 12.61 9.50
N GLY A 147 10.03 13.59 8.69
CA GLY A 147 9.88 15.02 8.98
C GLY A 147 11.05 15.61 9.76
N SER A 148 11.49 14.97 10.83
CA SER A 148 12.66 15.37 11.63
C SER A 148 13.22 14.18 12.42
N HIS A 149 14.42 14.34 12.98
CA HIS A 149 15.00 13.36 13.90
C HIS A 149 14.19 13.25 15.19
N GLU A 150 13.69 14.39 15.71
CA GLU A 150 12.85 14.43 16.92
C GLU A 150 11.54 13.65 16.71
N ALA A 151 10.91 13.78 15.53
CA ALA A 151 9.71 13.03 15.19
C ALA A 151 9.99 11.52 15.13
N TYR A 152 11.12 11.11 14.56
CA TYR A 152 11.56 9.73 14.56
C TYR A 152 11.84 9.20 15.97
N ASP A 153 12.57 9.96 16.78
CA ASP A 153 12.91 9.59 18.16
C ASP A 153 11.69 9.56 19.09
N ALA A 154 10.62 10.27 18.74
CA ALA A 154 9.34 10.22 19.43
C ALA A 154 8.56 8.93 19.22
N ILE A 155 8.88 8.14 18.20
CA ILE A 155 8.23 6.85 17.95
C ILE A 155 8.64 5.85 19.03
N LYS A 156 7.74 5.55 19.96
CA LYS A 156 7.94 4.60 21.07
C LYS A 156 7.04 3.39 20.98
N SER A 157 5.93 3.52 20.29
CA SER A 157 4.89 2.50 20.21
C SER A 157 4.24 2.47 18.82
N TRP A 158 3.41 1.48 18.58
CA TRP A 158 2.62 1.40 17.37
C TRP A 158 1.55 2.48 17.26
N ASP A 159 1.09 3.04 18.38
CA ASP A 159 0.12 4.12 18.39
C ASP A 159 0.72 5.42 17.81
N ASP A 160 2.05 5.58 17.86
CA ASP A 160 2.75 6.75 17.32
C ASP A 160 2.86 6.71 15.77
N VAL A 161 2.72 5.54 15.15
CA VAL A 161 2.85 5.33 13.70
C VAL A 161 1.57 4.85 13.04
N ARG A 162 0.55 4.46 13.81
CA ARG A 162 -0.74 4.09 13.22
C ARG A 162 -1.31 5.30 12.50
N PRO A 163 -1.50 5.22 11.18
CA PRO A 163 -2.20 6.28 10.50
C PRO A 163 -3.61 6.36 11.08
N GLU A 164 -4.12 7.55 11.24
CA GLU A 164 -5.56 7.71 11.40
C GLU A 164 -6.24 6.95 10.26
N SER A 165 -7.34 6.27 10.57
CA SER A 165 -7.99 5.41 9.57
C SER A 165 -8.19 6.18 8.27
N LEU A 166 -8.04 5.50 7.14
CA LEU A 166 -8.23 6.10 5.82
C LEU A 166 -9.57 6.85 5.75
N GLU A 167 -10.62 6.31 6.39
CA GLU A 167 -11.94 6.93 6.49
C GLU A 167 -11.89 8.31 7.14
N LYS A 168 -11.15 8.47 8.25
CA LYS A 168 -10.97 9.78 8.90
C LYS A 168 -10.22 10.77 8.02
N ASN A 169 -9.19 10.30 7.30
CA ASN A 169 -8.43 11.13 6.38
C ASN A 169 -9.28 11.58 5.20
N VAL A 170 -10.10 10.69 4.64
CA VAL A 170 -11.07 10.98 3.58
C VAL A 170 -12.10 12.00 4.07
N GLU A 171 -12.65 11.78 5.25
CA GLU A 171 -13.65 12.68 5.84
C GLU A 171 -13.06 14.06 6.14
N ALA A 172 -11.81 14.12 6.62
CA ALA A 172 -11.08 15.35 6.82
C ALA A 172 -10.82 16.09 5.50
N ALA A 173 -10.43 15.37 4.43
CA ALA A 173 -10.22 15.95 3.10
C ALA A 173 -11.54 16.45 2.47
N ARG A 174 -12.65 15.72 2.63
CA ARG A 174 -13.99 16.18 2.23
C ARG A 174 -14.41 17.44 2.96
N ARG A 175 -14.19 17.53 4.28
CA ARG A 175 -14.50 18.72 5.08
C ARG A 175 -13.67 19.95 4.67
N LYS A 176 -12.44 19.75 4.17
CA LYS A 176 -11.59 20.81 3.64
C LYS A 176 -11.92 21.19 2.19
N GLY A 177 -12.83 20.49 1.52
CA GLY A 177 -13.14 20.70 0.11
C GLY A 177 -12.06 20.23 -0.86
N GLU A 178 -11.10 19.43 -0.38
CA GLU A 178 -10.02 18.82 -1.16
C GLU A 178 -10.50 17.59 -1.94
N LEU A 179 -11.64 17.04 -1.56
CA LEU A 179 -12.33 15.92 -2.22
C LEU A 179 -13.78 16.31 -2.52
N LYS A 180 -14.23 16.01 -3.72
CA LYS A 180 -15.64 16.14 -4.12
C LYS A 180 -16.45 14.92 -3.72
#